data_ea8d7b4e0d27d90b96b7a52afa1988f6
#
_entry.id   ea8d7b4e0d27d90b96b7a52afa1988f6
#
_cell.length_a   1.000
_cell.length_b   1.000
_cell.length_c   1.000
_cell.angle_alpha   90.00
_cell.angle_beta   90.00
_cell.angle_gamma   90.00
#
_symmetry.space_group_name_H-M   'P 1'
#
loop_
_entity.id
_entity.type
_entity.pdbx_description
1 polymer ?
#
loop_
_entity_poly.entity_id
_entity_poly.type
_entity_poly.pdbx_seq_one_letter_code
_entity_poly.pdbx_strand_id
1 'polypeptide(L)'
;MNALVKISNLLSLNQLITSAKEIFPFHGGVHPPENKAQSTQLPIGQLSLPEKLVLPLRQHVGNIPKVKVSIGEHVLKGQLIAEAEGTVSAAIHAPTSGTIAAIADAIIPHPSGLPDRCITITPDG
;
A
#
# COMPACT_ATOMS: atom_id res chain seq x y z
N MET A 1 30.12 -41.03 7.10
CA MET A 1 30.08 -40.23 8.34
C MET A 1 29.37 -38.89 8.14
N ASN A 2 28.27 -38.83 7.35
CA ASN A 2 27.62 -37.54 7.01
C ASN A 2 26.08 -37.52 7.08
N ALA A 3 25.41 -38.64 7.44
CA ALA A 3 23.94 -38.65 7.51
C ALA A 3 23.40 -38.28 8.90
N LEU A 4 24.12 -38.56 9.96
CA LEU A 4 23.69 -38.29 11.34
C LEU A 4 23.75 -36.80 11.72
N VAL A 5 24.66 -36.01 11.12
CA VAL A 5 24.78 -34.57 11.38
C VAL A 5 23.63 -33.78 10.75
N LYS A 6 23.08 -34.24 9.62
CA LYS A 6 21.92 -33.58 8.96
C LYS A 6 20.61 -33.77 9.72
N ILE A 7 20.43 -34.89 10.41
CA ILE A 7 19.19 -35.19 11.17
C ILE A 7 19.13 -34.38 12.47
N SER A 8 20.28 -34.19 13.14
CA SER A 8 20.34 -33.37 14.36
C SER A 8 20.02 -31.90 14.11
N ASN A 9 20.44 -31.36 12.96
CA ASN A 9 20.15 -29.98 12.61
C ASN A 9 18.67 -29.75 12.23
N LEU A 10 18.00 -30.74 11.62
CA LEU A 10 16.58 -30.67 11.32
C LEU A 10 15.69 -30.72 12.58
N LEU A 11 16.10 -31.52 13.57
CA LEU A 11 15.41 -31.58 14.87
C LEU A 11 15.59 -30.29 15.67
N SER A 12 16.77 -29.67 15.62
CA SER A 12 17.01 -28.38 16.29
C SER A 12 16.23 -27.22 15.63
N LEU A 13 16.08 -27.21 14.31
CA LEU A 13 15.28 -26.24 13.59
C LEU A 13 13.78 -26.37 13.90
N ASN A 14 13.25 -27.58 13.98
CA ASN A 14 11.86 -27.81 14.37
C ASN A 14 11.60 -27.41 15.83
N GLN A 15 12.54 -27.63 16.74
CA GLN A 15 12.43 -27.16 18.13
C GLN A 15 12.48 -25.65 18.21
N LEU A 16 13.31 -24.96 17.40
CA LEU A 16 13.35 -23.51 17.34
C LEU A 16 12.05 -22.92 16.79
N ILE A 17 11.47 -23.55 15.77
CA ILE A 17 10.18 -23.11 15.20
C ILE A 17 9.04 -23.33 16.20
N THR A 18 9.04 -24.44 16.93
CA THR A 18 8.01 -24.73 17.94
C THR A 18 8.15 -23.78 19.14
N SER A 19 9.38 -23.49 19.57
CA SER A 19 9.68 -22.55 20.65
C SER A 19 9.30 -21.11 20.29
N ALA A 20 9.53 -20.70 19.03
CA ALA A 20 9.12 -19.37 18.57
C ALA A 20 7.59 -19.16 18.61
N LYS A 21 6.80 -20.24 18.51
CA LYS A 21 5.34 -20.19 18.62
C LYS A 21 4.86 -20.01 20.06
N GLU A 22 5.69 -20.33 21.04
CA GLU A 22 5.41 -20.18 22.48
C GLU A 22 5.94 -18.88 23.09
N ILE A 23 6.81 -18.14 22.38
CA ILE A 23 7.53 -16.98 22.91
C ILE A 23 6.58 -15.82 23.30
N PHE A 24 5.40 -15.74 22.67
CA PHE A 24 4.43 -14.68 22.96
C PHE A 24 3.01 -15.25 23.10
N PRO A 25 2.71 -16.02 24.19
CA PRO A 25 1.35 -16.45 24.45
C PRO A 25 0.51 -15.20 24.76
N PHE A 26 -0.38 -14.86 23.86
CA PHE A 26 -1.31 -13.77 24.05
C PHE A 26 -2.58 -14.28 24.76
N HIS A 27 -2.68 -14.03 26.06
CA HIS A 27 -3.84 -14.41 26.87
C HIS A 27 -4.83 -13.24 26.92
N GLY A 28 -6.09 -13.52 26.67
CA GLY A 28 -7.17 -12.54 26.83
C GLY A 28 -7.32 -11.55 25.66
N GLY A 29 -6.92 -11.95 24.46
CA GLY A 29 -7.18 -11.18 23.25
C GLY A 29 -8.67 -11.02 22.97
N VAL A 30 -9.07 -9.84 22.47
CA VAL A 30 -10.41 -9.61 21.95
C VAL A 30 -10.48 -10.15 20.53
N HIS A 31 -11.40 -11.08 20.27
CA HIS A 31 -11.71 -11.58 18.94
C HIS A 31 -13.01 -10.91 18.45
N PRO A 32 -12.93 -9.75 17.78
CA PRO A 32 -14.11 -9.14 17.19
C PRO A 32 -14.66 -10.02 16.06
N PRO A 33 -15.97 -9.95 15.77
CA PRO A 33 -16.55 -10.66 14.63
C PRO A 33 -15.82 -10.20 13.35
N GLU A 34 -15.29 -11.15 12.60
CA GLU A 34 -14.48 -10.84 11.40
C GLU A 34 -15.32 -10.31 10.24
N ASN A 35 -16.62 -10.62 10.19
CA ASN A 35 -17.58 -10.22 9.14
C ASN A 35 -17.09 -10.50 7.70
N LYS A 36 -16.20 -11.47 7.54
CA LYS A 36 -15.58 -11.80 6.25
C LYS A 36 -16.50 -12.55 5.28
N ALA A 37 -17.61 -13.08 5.77
CA ALA A 37 -18.54 -13.89 4.95
C ALA A 37 -19.00 -13.15 3.69
N GLN A 38 -19.18 -11.83 3.75
CA GLN A 38 -19.59 -11.02 2.61
C GLN A 38 -18.50 -10.91 1.53
N SER A 39 -17.23 -10.80 1.94
CA SER A 39 -16.10 -10.57 1.03
C SER A 39 -15.46 -11.86 0.51
N THR A 40 -15.74 -13.03 1.15
CA THR A 40 -15.10 -14.31 0.79
C THR A 40 -15.98 -15.21 -0.09
N GLN A 41 -17.19 -14.77 -0.46
CA GLN A 41 -18.12 -15.57 -1.29
C GLN A 41 -17.71 -15.62 -2.78
N LEU A 42 -16.95 -14.64 -3.22
CA LEU A 42 -16.47 -14.53 -4.59
C LEU A 42 -14.94 -14.52 -4.64
N PRO A 43 -14.32 -15.05 -5.70
CA PRO A 43 -12.89 -14.91 -5.89
C PRO A 43 -12.50 -13.43 -6.02
N ILE A 44 -11.22 -13.13 -5.79
CA ILE A 44 -10.68 -11.78 -5.99
C ILE A 44 -10.88 -11.39 -7.46
N GLY A 45 -11.65 -10.33 -7.66
CA GLY A 45 -11.92 -9.77 -8.99
C GLY A 45 -10.88 -8.73 -9.40
N GLN A 46 -10.89 -8.41 -10.69
CA GLN A 46 -10.14 -7.28 -11.25
C GLN A 46 -11.11 -6.16 -11.62
N LEU A 47 -10.79 -4.93 -11.22
CA LEU A 47 -11.51 -3.75 -11.67
C LEU A 47 -10.96 -3.30 -13.03
N SER A 48 -11.86 -2.86 -13.90
CA SER A 48 -11.44 -2.15 -15.11
C SER A 48 -10.74 -0.85 -14.75
N LEU A 49 -9.79 -0.44 -15.58
CA LEU A 49 -9.09 0.82 -15.40
C LEU A 49 -10.10 1.99 -15.55
N PRO A 50 -10.21 2.90 -14.57
CA PRO A 50 -11.12 4.03 -14.66
C PRO A 50 -10.59 5.08 -15.64
N GLU A 51 -11.46 5.94 -16.17
CA GLU A 51 -11.07 7.03 -17.08
C GLU A 51 -10.12 8.05 -16.42
N LYS A 52 -10.22 8.20 -15.11
CA LYS A 52 -9.40 9.14 -14.32
C LYS A 52 -9.03 8.55 -12.99
N LEU A 53 -7.80 8.81 -12.57
CA LEU A 53 -7.29 8.51 -11.24
C LEU A 53 -6.93 9.82 -10.54
N VAL A 54 -7.54 10.07 -9.39
CA VAL A 54 -7.28 11.26 -8.56
C VAL A 54 -6.46 10.81 -7.35
N LEU A 55 -5.24 11.30 -7.26
CA LEU A 55 -4.26 10.94 -6.24
C LEU A 55 -4.06 12.12 -5.28
N PRO A 56 -4.60 12.08 -4.06
CA PRO A 56 -4.32 13.09 -3.05
C PRO A 56 -2.84 13.13 -2.71
N LEU A 57 -2.28 14.32 -2.51
CA LEU A 57 -0.91 14.47 -2.01
C LEU A 57 -0.84 14.14 -0.53
N ARG A 58 -1.89 14.46 0.23
CA ARG A 58 -2.00 14.13 1.65
C ARG A 58 -2.58 12.71 1.82
N GLN A 59 -1.72 11.75 2.05
CA GLN A 59 -2.10 10.34 2.29
C GLN A 59 -1.72 9.83 3.69
N HIS A 60 -1.07 10.66 4.49
CA HIS A 60 -0.59 10.32 5.84
C HIS A 60 -0.46 11.57 6.71
N VAL A 61 -0.26 11.39 8.00
CA VAL A 61 0.12 12.47 8.93
C VAL A 61 1.56 12.87 8.64
N GLY A 62 1.83 14.18 8.60
CA GLY A 62 3.16 14.74 8.36
C GLY A 62 3.17 15.71 7.18
N ASN A 63 4.34 15.86 6.56
CA ASN A 63 4.56 16.82 5.49
C ASN A 63 3.98 16.31 4.15
N ILE A 64 3.38 17.21 3.40
CA ILE A 64 2.89 16.92 2.05
C ILE A 64 4.11 16.73 1.14
N PRO A 65 4.14 15.67 0.32
CA PRO A 65 5.23 15.43 -0.62
C PRO A 65 5.27 16.50 -1.71
N LYS A 66 6.47 16.79 -2.19
CA LYS A 66 6.72 17.76 -3.25
C LYS A 66 6.45 17.15 -4.62
N VAL A 67 5.54 17.75 -5.38
CA VAL A 67 5.23 17.31 -6.75
C VAL A 67 6.46 17.44 -7.65
N LYS A 68 6.72 16.42 -8.47
CA LYS A 68 7.89 16.31 -9.38
C LYS A 68 7.48 16.27 -10.86
N VAL A 69 6.19 16.26 -11.14
CA VAL A 69 5.64 16.16 -12.50
C VAL A 69 4.88 17.43 -12.89
N SER A 70 4.66 17.60 -14.17
CA SER A 70 3.95 18.74 -14.76
C SER A 70 2.66 18.29 -15.46
N ILE A 71 1.70 19.21 -15.61
CA ILE A 71 0.49 18.94 -16.38
C ILE A 71 0.88 18.67 -17.84
N GLY A 72 0.29 17.64 -18.45
CA GLY A 72 0.61 17.16 -19.78
C GLY A 72 1.78 16.19 -19.86
N GLU A 73 2.50 15.96 -18.75
CA GLU A 73 3.60 14.99 -18.71
C GLU A 73 3.06 13.55 -18.74
N HIS A 74 3.68 12.70 -19.56
CA HIS A 74 3.40 11.27 -19.58
C HIS A 74 4.25 10.58 -18.51
N VAL A 75 3.61 9.72 -17.70
CA VAL A 75 4.25 8.97 -16.61
C VAL A 75 4.06 7.47 -16.81
N LEU A 76 5.03 6.71 -16.35
CA LEU A 76 4.98 5.25 -16.37
C LEU A 76 4.47 4.71 -15.03
N LYS A 77 3.83 3.55 -15.04
CA LYS A 77 3.45 2.84 -13.81
C LYS A 77 4.66 2.66 -12.89
N GLY A 78 4.52 3.08 -11.63
CA GLY A 78 5.59 3.05 -10.64
C GLY A 78 6.56 4.24 -10.69
N GLN A 79 6.41 5.16 -11.64
CA GLN A 79 7.23 6.38 -11.69
C GLN A 79 6.95 7.27 -10.48
N LEU A 80 8.01 7.88 -9.91
CA LEU A 80 7.91 8.86 -8.85
C LEU A 80 7.23 10.13 -9.38
N ILE A 81 6.07 10.50 -8.80
CA ILE A 81 5.31 11.70 -9.18
C ILE A 81 5.30 12.76 -8.10
N ALA A 82 5.54 12.38 -6.84
CA ALA A 82 5.82 13.32 -5.75
C ALA A 82 6.85 12.72 -4.80
N GLU A 83 7.82 13.54 -4.42
CA GLU A 83 8.95 13.17 -3.57
C GLU A 83 8.64 13.49 -2.10
N ALA A 84 9.04 12.60 -1.19
CA ALA A 84 8.91 12.83 0.25
C ALA A 84 9.65 14.12 0.67
N GLU A 85 9.05 14.92 1.53
CA GLU A 85 9.61 16.17 2.03
C GLU A 85 9.60 16.22 3.56
N GLY A 86 10.74 16.57 4.16
CA GLY A 86 10.89 16.66 5.61
C GLY A 86 11.04 15.31 6.32
N THR A 87 10.85 15.31 7.64
CA THR A 87 11.17 14.17 8.51
C THR A 87 10.11 13.05 8.44
N VAL A 88 8.83 13.43 8.31
CA VAL A 88 7.70 12.48 8.21
C VAL A 88 6.97 12.76 6.93
N SER A 89 7.28 12.02 5.91
CA SER A 89 6.66 12.12 4.57
C SER A 89 6.87 10.83 3.80
N ALA A 90 6.03 10.58 2.80
CA ALA A 90 6.16 9.44 1.90
C ALA A 90 6.06 9.90 0.44
N ALA A 91 6.85 9.25 -0.41
CA ALA A 91 6.80 9.47 -1.85
C ALA A 91 5.51 8.89 -2.46
N ILE A 92 5.04 9.51 -3.54
CA ILE A 92 3.89 9.02 -4.31
C ILE A 92 4.38 8.59 -5.69
N HIS A 93 3.94 7.39 -6.08
CA HIS A 93 4.25 6.81 -7.38
C HIS A 93 2.98 6.67 -8.22
N ALA A 94 3.12 6.75 -9.52
CA ALA A 94 2.01 6.58 -10.46
C ALA A 94 1.47 5.13 -10.38
N PRO A 95 0.16 4.92 -10.12
CA PRO A 95 -0.43 3.59 -10.02
C PRO A 95 -0.54 2.89 -11.38
N THR A 96 -0.53 3.65 -12.45
CA THR A 96 -0.59 3.18 -13.84
C THR A 96 0.15 4.17 -14.74
N SER A 97 0.46 3.77 -15.97
CA SER A 97 0.91 4.69 -17.03
C SER A 97 -0.24 5.60 -17.48
N GLY A 98 0.11 6.77 -17.98
CA GLY A 98 -0.86 7.76 -18.43
C GLY A 98 -0.32 9.18 -18.44
N THR A 99 -1.20 10.14 -18.68
CA THR A 99 -0.85 11.56 -18.76
C THR A 99 -1.38 12.31 -17.53
N ILE A 100 -0.57 13.21 -16.98
CA ILE A 100 -0.96 14.11 -15.90
C ILE A 100 -1.97 15.12 -16.46
N ALA A 101 -3.24 14.94 -16.13
CA ALA A 101 -4.32 15.79 -16.62
C ALA A 101 -4.46 17.08 -15.83
N ALA A 102 -4.23 17.04 -14.51
CA ALA A 102 -4.34 18.20 -13.64
C ALA A 102 -3.51 18.04 -12.35
N ILE A 103 -3.12 19.17 -11.78
CA ILE A 103 -2.56 19.29 -10.42
C ILE A 103 -3.35 20.38 -9.73
N ALA A 104 -4.46 20.00 -9.07
CA ALA A 104 -5.46 20.93 -8.55
C ALA A 104 -6.13 20.35 -7.30
N ASP A 105 -6.88 21.19 -6.60
CA ASP A 105 -7.65 20.74 -5.44
C ASP A 105 -8.87 19.94 -5.90
N ALA A 106 -9.10 18.80 -5.25
CA ALA A 106 -10.23 17.92 -5.51
C ALA A 106 -10.77 17.36 -4.18
N ILE A 107 -12.04 16.99 -4.16
CA ILE A 107 -12.65 16.33 -3.00
C ILE A 107 -11.96 14.98 -2.79
N ILE A 108 -11.49 14.77 -1.57
CA ILE A 108 -10.81 13.52 -1.17
C ILE A 108 -11.70 12.71 -0.21
N PRO A 109 -11.50 11.40 -0.08
CA PRO A 109 -12.24 10.55 0.86
C PRO A 109 -11.76 10.78 2.30
N HIS A 110 -11.96 12.00 2.81
CA HIS A 110 -11.65 12.41 4.17
C HIS A 110 -12.93 12.82 4.89
N PRO A 111 -13.11 12.51 6.20
CA PRO A 111 -14.32 12.83 6.95
C PRO A 111 -14.70 14.32 6.95
N SER A 112 -13.75 15.23 6.73
CA SER A 112 -14.04 16.67 6.64
C SER A 112 -14.85 17.07 5.41
N GLY A 113 -14.84 16.25 4.33
CA GLY A 113 -15.44 16.59 3.04
C GLY A 113 -14.78 17.77 2.32
N LEU A 114 -13.66 18.26 2.82
CA LEU A 114 -12.92 19.37 2.21
C LEU A 114 -12.04 18.91 1.06
N PRO A 115 -11.83 19.75 0.04
CA PRO A 115 -10.88 19.46 -1.02
C PRO A 115 -9.43 19.55 -0.49
N ASP A 116 -8.53 18.82 -1.13
CA ASP A 116 -7.09 18.91 -0.91
C ASP A 116 -6.35 18.78 -2.25
N ARG A 117 -5.07 19.13 -2.26
CA ARG A 117 -4.23 19.09 -3.45
C ARG A 117 -4.07 17.68 -3.98
N CYS A 118 -4.39 17.48 -5.25
CA CYS A 118 -4.38 16.19 -5.94
C CYS A 118 -3.62 16.24 -7.26
N ILE A 119 -3.08 15.10 -7.68
CA ILE A 119 -2.61 14.84 -9.04
C ILE A 119 -3.66 13.98 -9.72
N THR A 120 -4.15 14.41 -10.88
CA THR A 120 -5.09 13.64 -11.71
C THR A 120 -4.34 13.03 -12.89
N ILE A 121 -4.46 11.72 -13.06
CA ILE A 121 -3.89 10.96 -14.17
C ILE A 121 -5.04 10.46 -15.06
N THR A 122 -4.89 10.63 -16.37
CA THR A 122 -5.69 9.95 -17.39
C THR A 122 -4.89 8.74 -17.86
N PRO A 123 -5.32 7.51 -17.50
CA PRO A 123 -4.63 6.29 -17.92
C PRO A 123 -4.62 6.12 -19.45
N ASP A 124 -3.63 5.42 -19.95
CA ASP A 124 -3.46 5.13 -21.38
C ASP A 124 -3.69 3.66 -21.78
N GLY A 125 -4.12 2.82 -20.83
CA GLY A 125 -4.49 1.41 -21.05
C GLY A 125 -3.61 0.42 -20.33
#